data_72a3c4519d7440333a6356c2d712c9b4
#
_entry.id   72a3c4519d7440333a6356c2d712c9b4
#
_cell.length_a   1.000
_cell.length_b   1.000
_cell.length_c   1.000
_cell.angle_alpha   90.00
_cell.angle_beta   90.00
_cell.angle_gamma   90.00
#
_symmetry.space_group_name_H-M   'P 1'
#
loop_
_entity.id
_entity.type
_entity.pdbx_description
1 polymer ?
#
loop_
_entity_poly.entity_id
_entity_poly.type
_entity_poly.pdbx_seq_one_letter_code
_entity_poly.pdbx_strand_id
1 'polypeptide(L)'
;MKIYKTILGLLACLVVAQAFAVKPRQTKVYMFGFGVSFLDSVAYVTDMQLMDSVTIDDHTKFLQARALYGIQLQTYLKDSMHKENVTCVVYFNEKKNKVDRLYSKICKKYRANPSLQFSILNADAFRFHSEKYEAPLVSEEVEKAGKVKGKKGKKKEKQK
;
A
#
# COMPACT_ATOMS: atom_id res chain seq x y z
N MET A 1 -30.37 21.64 -32.42
CA MET A 1 -29.95 22.04 -31.06
C MET A 1 -29.87 20.93 -30.03
N LYS A 2 -30.60 19.83 -30.09
CA LYS A 2 -30.53 18.72 -29.13
C LYS A 2 -29.26 17.88 -29.29
N ILE A 3 -28.76 17.68 -30.50
CA ILE A 3 -27.59 16.84 -30.81
C ILE A 3 -26.29 17.44 -30.26
N TYR A 4 -26.11 18.76 -30.30
CA TYR A 4 -24.91 19.42 -29.74
C TYR A 4 -24.80 19.28 -28.22
N LYS A 5 -25.94 19.28 -27.50
CA LYS A 5 -25.96 19.09 -26.05
C LYS A 5 -25.56 17.68 -25.66
N THR A 6 -25.96 16.68 -26.45
CA THR A 6 -25.57 15.27 -26.20
C THR A 6 -24.10 15.02 -26.53
N ILE A 7 -23.59 15.61 -27.63
CA ILE A 7 -22.18 15.52 -28.02
C ILE A 7 -21.28 16.22 -26.98
N LEU A 8 -21.69 17.40 -26.51
CA LEU A 8 -20.95 18.13 -25.48
C LEU A 8 -20.92 17.38 -24.15
N GLY A 9 -22.02 16.73 -23.77
CA GLY A 9 -22.08 15.87 -22.58
C GLY A 9 -21.19 14.62 -22.70
N LEU A 10 -21.14 14.00 -23.87
CA LEU A 10 -20.28 12.85 -24.12
C LEU A 10 -18.79 13.21 -24.08
N LEU A 11 -18.45 14.39 -24.65
CA LEU A 11 -17.07 14.91 -24.64
C LEU A 11 -16.60 15.24 -23.22
N ALA A 12 -17.47 15.84 -22.40
CA ALA A 12 -17.17 16.12 -21.00
C ALA A 12 -16.92 14.87 -20.17
N CYS A 13 -17.67 13.78 -20.40
CA CYS A 13 -17.43 12.47 -19.73
C CYS A 13 -16.10 11.84 -20.11
N LEU A 14 -15.62 12.01 -21.34
CA LEU A 14 -14.33 11.48 -21.79
C LEU A 14 -13.14 12.19 -21.11
N VAL A 15 -13.26 13.47 -20.84
CA VAL A 15 -12.19 14.26 -20.18
C VAL A 15 -12.05 13.87 -18.70
N VAL A 16 -13.14 13.55 -18.00
CA VAL A 16 -13.13 13.17 -16.59
C VAL A 16 -12.50 11.79 -16.36
N ALA A 17 -12.63 10.87 -17.33
CA ALA A 17 -12.09 9.51 -17.19
C ALA A 17 -10.55 9.46 -17.13
N GLN A 18 -9.85 10.47 -17.64
CA GLN A 18 -8.38 10.52 -17.63
C GLN A 18 -7.78 11.03 -16.31
N ALA A 19 -8.59 11.61 -15.43
CA ALA A 19 -8.11 12.21 -14.19
C ALA A 19 -7.67 11.20 -13.11
N PHE A 20 -8.02 9.92 -13.25
CA PHE A 20 -7.74 8.86 -12.29
C PHE A 20 -6.61 7.91 -12.70
N ALA A 21 -5.89 8.22 -13.78
CA ALA A 21 -4.75 7.40 -14.18
C ALA A 21 -3.64 7.47 -13.13
N VAL A 22 -3.31 6.33 -12.52
CA VAL A 22 -2.14 6.18 -11.66
C VAL A 22 -0.90 6.52 -12.49
N LYS A 23 -0.10 7.49 -12.03
CA LYS A 23 1.17 7.87 -12.66
C LYS A 23 2.33 7.29 -11.85
N PRO A 24 2.82 6.11 -12.20
CA PRO A 24 3.95 5.50 -11.50
C PRO A 24 5.22 6.31 -11.76
N ARG A 25 5.97 6.58 -10.70
CA ARG A 25 7.28 7.24 -10.75
C ARG A 25 8.28 6.44 -9.95
N GLN A 26 9.41 6.12 -10.55
CA GLN A 26 10.53 5.52 -9.83
C GLN A 26 11.26 6.61 -9.03
N THR A 27 11.56 6.33 -7.79
CA THR A 27 12.22 7.27 -6.89
C THR A 27 12.98 6.53 -5.78
N LYS A 28 13.77 7.30 -5.03
CA LYS A 28 14.43 6.84 -3.82
C LYS A 28 13.55 7.13 -2.61
N VAL A 29 13.45 6.18 -1.70
CA VAL A 29 12.75 6.38 -0.43
C VAL A 29 13.57 5.84 0.74
N TYR A 30 13.46 6.48 1.87
CA TYR A 30 13.88 5.92 3.15
C TYR A 30 12.75 5.09 3.71
N MET A 31 13.04 3.88 4.16
CA MET A 31 12.03 3.01 4.75
C MET A 31 12.58 2.22 5.93
N PHE A 32 11.68 1.79 6.79
CA PHE A 32 11.92 0.79 7.81
C PHE A 32 10.69 -0.08 8.00
N GLY A 33 10.90 -1.31 8.42
CA GLY A 33 9.86 -2.24 8.76
C GLY A 33 9.58 -2.24 10.25
N PHE A 34 8.33 -2.53 10.60
CA PHE A 34 7.91 -2.74 11.96
C PHE A 34 7.02 -3.98 12.02
N GLY A 35 7.38 -4.93 12.89
CA GLY A 35 6.64 -6.15 13.14
C GLY A 35 6.21 -6.22 14.59
N VAL A 36 4.99 -6.67 14.87
CA VAL A 36 4.49 -6.86 16.23
C VAL A 36 3.66 -8.14 16.31
N SER A 37 3.90 -8.93 17.36
CA SER A 37 3.04 -10.03 17.77
C SER A 37 2.49 -9.73 19.15
N PHE A 38 1.17 -9.74 19.25
CA PHE A 38 0.49 -9.60 20.53
C PHE A 38 0.41 -10.94 21.26
N LEU A 39 0.48 -12.06 20.55
CA LEU A 39 0.48 -13.39 21.14
C LEU A 39 1.81 -13.68 21.84
N ASP A 40 2.92 -13.32 21.19
CA ASP A 40 4.27 -13.57 21.72
C ASP A 40 4.82 -12.39 22.51
N SER A 41 4.06 -11.30 22.64
CA SER A 41 4.47 -10.06 23.30
C SER A 41 5.83 -9.54 22.80
N VAL A 42 6.07 -9.59 21.49
CA VAL A 42 7.30 -9.13 20.84
C VAL A 42 7.04 -8.02 19.85
N ALA A 43 7.99 -7.10 19.72
CA ALA A 43 7.99 -6.08 18.70
C ALA A 43 9.37 -5.93 18.06
N TYR A 44 9.42 -5.86 16.76
CA TYR A 44 10.63 -5.73 15.96
C TYR A 44 10.58 -4.45 15.14
N VAL A 45 11.72 -3.79 15.01
CA VAL A 45 11.89 -2.69 14.06
C VAL A 45 13.19 -2.93 13.28
N THR A 46 13.17 -2.72 11.96
CA THR A 46 14.42 -2.79 11.19
C THR A 46 15.15 -1.47 11.26
N ASP A 47 16.47 -1.49 11.04
CA ASP A 47 17.19 -0.26 10.74
C ASP A 47 16.56 0.46 9.54
N MET A 48 16.75 1.78 9.49
CA MET A 48 16.30 2.59 8.37
C MET A 48 17.20 2.32 7.15
N GLN A 49 16.58 2.01 6.02
CA GLN A 49 17.25 1.68 4.78
C GLN A 49 16.87 2.65 3.67
N LEU A 50 17.82 2.98 2.81
CA LEU A 50 17.58 3.73 1.59
C LEU A 50 17.33 2.73 0.47
N MET A 51 16.17 2.85 -0.17
CA MET A 51 15.79 2.09 -1.35
C MET A 51 15.91 3.00 -2.58
N ASP A 52 16.80 2.65 -3.50
CA ASP A 52 17.15 3.50 -4.64
C ASP A 52 16.15 3.43 -5.80
N SER A 53 15.38 2.36 -5.90
CA SER A 53 14.48 2.12 -7.03
C SER A 53 13.19 1.51 -6.57
N VAL A 54 12.28 2.36 -6.12
CA VAL A 54 10.92 1.97 -5.77
C VAL A 54 9.92 2.76 -6.62
N THR A 55 8.77 2.16 -6.88
CA THR A 55 7.71 2.82 -7.63
C THR A 55 6.70 3.44 -6.67
N ILE A 56 6.45 4.72 -6.79
CA ILE A 56 5.39 5.44 -6.07
C ILE A 56 4.37 5.99 -7.05
N ASP A 57 3.14 6.13 -6.60
CA ASP A 57 2.13 6.90 -7.30
C ASP A 57 2.40 8.38 -7.11
N ASP A 58 2.53 9.14 -8.18
CA ASP A 58 2.93 10.55 -8.11
C ASP A 58 1.85 11.47 -7.53
N HIS A 59 0.59 11.10 -7.59
CA HIS A 59 -0.52 11.85 -7.00
C HIS A 59 -0.69 11.55 -5.51
N THR A 60 -0.84 10.29 -5.16
CA THR A 60 -1.12 9.86 -3.79
C THR A 60 0.13 9.73 -2.94
N LYS A 61 1.32 9.70 -3.59
CA LYS A 61 2.61 9.38 -2.97
C LYS A 61 2.63 8.01 -2.29
N PHE A 62 1.76 7.12 -2.73
CA PHE A 62 1.67 5.77 -2.20
C PHE A 62 2.74 4.87 -2.81
N LEU A 63 3.43 4.09 -1.97
CA LEU A 63 4.41 3.11 -2.39
C LEU A 63 3.71 1.91 -3.03
N GLN A 64 3.99 1.67 -4.30
CA GLN A 64 3.51 0.48 -4.99
C GLN A 64 4.13 -0.78 -4.37
N ALA A 65 3.42 -1.89 -4.44
CA ALA A 65 3.85 -3.15 -3.83
C ALA A 65 4.19 -3.08 -2.32
N ARG A 66 3.68 -2.08 -1.60
CA ARG A 66 3.97 -1.87 -0.17
C ARG A 66 3.74 -3.12 0.68
N ALA A 67 2.72 -3.91 0.35
CA ALA A 67 2.41 -5.14 1.05
C ALA A 67 3.55 -6.17 0.93
N LEU A 68 4.20 -6.24 -0.24
CA LEU A 68 5.29 -7.19 -0.49
C LEU A 68 6.51 -6.90 0.41
N TYR A 69 6.82 -5.62 0.66
CA TYR A 69 7.87 -5.27 1.63
C TYR A 69 7.51 -5.71 3.06
N GLY A 70 6.23 -5.62 3.44
CA GLY A 70 5.76 -6.17 4.71
C GLY A 70 5.91 -7.68 4.77
N ILE A 71 5.61 -8.38 3.67
CA ILE A 71 5.78 -9.84 3.53
C ILE A 71 7.26 -10.22 3.62
N GLN A 72 8.20 -9.48 3.00
CA GLN A 72 9.63 -9.76 3.13
C GLN A 72 10.06 -9.80 4.59
N LEU A 73 9.68 -8.81 5.39
CA LEU A 73 9.99 -8.79 6.82
C LEU A 73 9.30 -9.93 7.57
N GLN A 74 8.04 -10.22 7.25
CA GLN A 74 7.30 -11.30 7.89
C GLN A 74 7.93 -12.67 7.61
N THR A 75 8.32 -12.92 6.36
CA THR A 75 9.01 -14.15 5.95
C THR A 75 10.34 -14.29 6.68
N TYR A 76 11.14 -13.22 6.76
CA TYR A 76 12.38 -13.24 7.52
C TYR A 76 12.16 -13.58 9.00
N LEU A 77 11.19 -12.94 9.65
CA LEU A 77 10.88 -13.21 11.06
C LEU A 77 10.41 -14.65 11.29
N LYS A 78 9.63 -15.18 10.34
CA LYS A 78 9.17 -16.57 10.40
C LYS A 78 10.31 -17.56 10.19
N ASP A 79 11.08 -17.41 9.10
CA ASP A 79 12.03 -18.42 8.64
C ASP A 79 13.34 -18.38 9.45
N SER A 80 13.84 -17.16 9.78
CA SER A 80 15.12 -16.98 10.46
C SER A 80 14.98 -16.86 11.97
N MET A 81 13.86 -16.36 12.48
CA MET A 81 13.65 -16.12 13.91
C MET A 81 12.54 -16.99 14.52
N HIS A 82 11.89 -17.83 13.73
CA HIS A 82 10.80 -18.72 14.14
C HIS A 82 9.63 -17.99 14.82
N LYS A 83 9.28 -16.80 14.26
CA LYS A 83 8.20 -15.94 14.77
C LYS A 83 7.03 -15.93 13.78
N GLU A 84 6.07 -16.83 13.96
CA GLU A 84 4.98 -17.04 13.00
C GLU A 84 3.85 -16.00 13.10
N ASN A 85 3.58 -15.47 14.32
CA ASN A 85 2.41 -14.63 14.59
C ASN A 85 2.74 -13.12 14.58
N VAL A 86 3.62 -12.69 13.67
CA VAL A 86 4.04 -11.29 13.59
C VAL A 86 3.32 -10.60 12.44
N THR A 87 2.61 -9.52 12.75
CA THR A 87 2.05 -8.61 11.74
C THR A 87 3.08 -7.55 11.40
N CYS A 88 3.46 -7.48 10.11
CA CYS A 88 4.48 -6.58 9.61
C CYS A 88 3.89 -5.44 8.79
N VAL A 89 4.43 -4.25 8.99
CA VAL A 89 4.10 -3.05 8.21
C VAL A 89 5.38 -2.31 7.83
N VAL A 90 5.32 -1.54 6.74
CA VAL A 90 6.46 -0.74 6.28
C VAL A 90 6.09 0.74 6.30
N TYR A 91 6.99 1.53 6.85
CA TYR A 91 6.93 2.99 6.85
C TYR A 91 7.98 3.53 5.90
N PHE A 92 7.61 4.49 5.09
CA PHE A 92 8.49 5.06 4.06
C PHE A 92 8.21 6.54 3.82
N ASN A 93 9.19 7.26 3.33
CA ASN A 93 9.04 8.60 2.79
C ASN A 93 10.28 8.96 1.93
N GLU A 94 10.12 9.84 0.95
CA GLU A 94 11.24 10.39 0.18
C GLU A 94 12.14 11.30 1.05
N LYS A 95 11.60 11.91 2.10
CA LYS A 95 12.32 12.78 3.02
C LYS A 95 12.77 12.01 4.26
N LYS A 96 14.09 11.84 4.41
CA LYS A 96 14.71 11.16 5.55
C LYS A 96 14.18 11.66 6.90
N ASN A 97 14.14 12.97 7.10
CA ASN A 97 13.72 13.58 8.36
C ASN A 97 12.30 13.18 8.81
N LYS A 98 11.39 12.88 7.85
CA LYS A 98 10.04 12.41 8.19
C LYS A 98 10.08 10.98 8.70
N VAL A 99 10.90 10.14 8.09
CA VAL A 99 11.08 8.74 8.50
C VAL A 99 11.80 8.68 9.84
N ASP A 100 12.86 9.46 10.05
CA ASP A 100 13.60 9.55 11.31
C ASP A 100 12.69 9.90 12.50
N ARG A 101 11.81 10.89 12.33
CA ARG A 101 10.85 11.28 13.38
C ARG A 101 9.88 10.14 13.72
N LEU A 102 9.38 9.45 12.71
CA LEU A 102 8.44 8.35 12.92
C LEU A 102 9.15 7.14 13.54
N TYR A 103 10.34 6.81 13.06
CA TYR A 103 11.21 5.77 13.61
C TYR A 103 11.46 5.99 15.10
N SER A 104 11.94 7.19 15.47
CA SER A 104 12.21 7.56 16.85
C SER A 104 10.96 7.47 17.74
N LYS A 105 9.79 7.91 17.20
CA LYS A 105 8.52 7.83 17.92
C LYS A 105 8.11 6.37 18.19
N ILE A 106 8.25 5.50 17.20
CA ILE A 106 7.92 4.06 17.32
C ILE A 106 8.87 3.40 18.31
N CYS A 107 10.19 3.59 18.14
CA CYS A 107 11.19 3.03 19.06
C CYS A 107 10.95 3.47 20.51
N LYS A 108 10.69 4.77 20.73
CA LYS A 108 10.40 5.29 22.07
C LYS A 108 9.15 4.65 22.67
N LYS A 109 8.06 4.56 21.89
CA LYS A 109 6.79 4.00 22.35
C LYS A 109 6.92 2.54 22.77
N TYR A 110 7.52 1.71 21.90
CA TYR A 110 7.57 0.27 22.12
C TYR A 110 8.67 -0.16 23.11
N ARG A 111 9.78 0.58 23.16
CA ARG A 111 10.82 0.36 24.19
C ARG A 111 10.34 0.69 25.61
N ALA A 112 9.45 1.67 25.73
CA ALA A 112 8.90 2.06 27.04
C ALA A 112 7.82 1.11 27.55
N ASN A 113 7.36 0.14 26.76
CA ASN A 113 6.35 -0.82 27.18
C ASN A 113 7.00 -2.05 27.84
N PRO A 114 6.90 -2.23 29.15
CA PRO A 114 7.54 -3.33 29.87
C PRO A 114 6.93 -4.71 29.53
N SER A 115 5.71 -4.72 28.98
CA SER A 115 5.04 -5.96 28.59
C SER A 115 5.43 -6.47 27.20
N LEU A 116 6.32 -5.76 26.48
CA LEU A 116 6.77 -6.13 25.14
C LEU A 116 8.29 -6.29 25.11
N GLN A 117 8.75 -7.39 24.56
CA GLN A 117 10.15 -7.56 24.21
C GLN A 117 10.42 -6.82 22.90
N PHE A 118 11.12 -5.70 22.96
CA PHE A 118 11.44 -4.86 21.81
C PHE A 118 12.85 -5.15 21.28
N SER A 119 12.98 -5.40 19.98
CA SER A 119 14.25 -5.70 19.31
C SER A 119 14.43 -4.88 18.05
N ILE A 120 15.68 -4.47 17.76
CA ILE A 120 16.07 -3.79 16.53
C ILE A 120 16.82 -4.80 15.66
N LEU A 121 16.39 -4.91 14.40
CA LEU A 121 17.03 -5.73 13.38
C LEU A 121 18.00 -4.86 12.58
N ASN A 122 19.28 -5.12 12.73
CA ASN A 122 20.34 -4.41 12.03
C ASN A 122 20.27 -4.67 10.51
N ALA A 123 20.82 -3.76 9.72
CA ALA A 123 20.88 -3.88 8.27
C ALA A 123 21.66 -5.11 7.77
N ASP A 124 22.55 -5.67 8.61
CA ASP A 124 23.29 -6.91 8.28
C ASP A 124 22.41 -8.16 8.48
N ALA A 125 21.45 -8.09 9.39
CA ALA A 125 20.52 -9.19 9.64
C ALA A 125 19.37 -9.20 8.62
N PHE A 126 18.83 -8.02 8.27
CA PHE A 126 17.71 -7.92 7.36
C PHE A 126 17.82 -6.70 6.45
N ARG A 127 17.67 -6.92 5.13
CA ARG A 127 17.59 -5.87 4.11
C ARG A 127 16.37 -6.08 3.23
N PHE A 128 15.69 -4.98 2.92
CA PHE A 128 14.64 -4.98 1.91
C PHE A 128 15.24 -5.11 0.50
N HIS A 129 14.57 -5.88 -0.33
CA HIS A 129 14.85 -5.97 -1.76
C HIS A 129 13.79 -5.22 -2.54
N SER A 130 14.21 -4.59 -3.63
CA SER A 130 13.29 -3.84 -4.50
C SER A 130 12.27 -4.76 -5.15
N GLU A 131 10.99 -4.43 -5.01
CA GLU A 131 9.88 -5.17 -5.60
C GLU A 131 9.44 -4.51 -6.89
N LYS A 132 9.29 -5.31 -7.95
CA LYS A 132 8.67 -4.85 -9.18
C LYS A 132 7.16 -4.83 -8.98
N TYR A 133 6.55 -3.68 -9.17
CA TYR A 133 5.10 -3.57 -9.20
C TYR A 133 4.61 -4.03 -10.59
N GLU A 134 3.96 -5.16 -10.63
CA GLU A 134 3.14 -5.56 -11.76
C GLU A 134 1.72 -5.09 -11.48
N ALA A 135 1.24 -4.14 -12.29
CA ALA A 135 -0.15 -3.71 -12.18
C ALA A 135 -1.05 -4.95 -12.37
N PRO A 136 -2.01 -5.20 -11.46
CA PRO A 136 -2.95 -6.29 -11.67
C PRO A 136 -3.62 -6.08 -13.03
N LEU A 137 -3.53 -7.09 -13.89
CA LEU A 137 -4.30 -7.12 -15.13
C LEU A 137 -5.76 -7.11 -14.69
N VAL A 138 -6.39 -5.94 -14.77
CA VAL A 138 -7.84 -5.81 -14.60
C VAL A 138 -8.42 -6.52 -15.82
N SER A 139 -8.77 -7.79 -15.64
CA SER A 139 -9.47 -8.54 -16.68
C SER A 139 -10.77 -7.80 -16.96
N GLU A 140 -11.03 -7.48 -18.22
CA GLU A 140 -12.24 -6.75 -18.70
C GLU A 140 -13.56 -7.44 -18.30
N GLU A 141 -13.50 -8.61 -17.70
CA GLU A 141 -14.68 -9.37 -17.24
C GLU A 141 -15.43 -8.71 -16.08
N VAL A 142 -14.75 -7.94 -15.22
CA VAL A 142 -15.42 -7.28 -14.07
C VAL A 142 -16.28 -6.10 -14.54
N GLU A 143 -15.93 -5.45 -15.64
CA GLU A 143 -16.70 -4.32 -16.18
C GLU A 143 -18.01 -4.77 -16.83
N LYS A 144 -18.07 -6.00 -17.38
CA LYS A 144 -19.29 -6.57 -17.96
C LYS A 144 -20.30 -7.03 -16.89
N ALA A 145 -19.84 -7.51 -15.76
CA ALA A 145 -20.71 -7.95 -14.65
C ALA A 145 -21.42 -6.78 -13.94
N GLY A 146 -20.80 -5.60 -13.89
CA GLY A 146 -21.40 -4.38 -13.30
C GLY A 146 -22.55 -3.79 -14.12
N LYS A 147 -22.51 -3.94 -15.47
CA LYS A 147 -23.54 -3.38 -16.38
C LYS A 147 -24.83 -4.19 -16.45
N VAL A 148 -24.81 -5.47 -16.06
CA VAL A 148 -25.98 -6.35 -16.15
C VAL A 148 -26.95 -6.18 -14.96
N LYS A 149 -26.48 -5.78 -13.80
CA LYS A 149 -27.35 -5.59 -12.61
C LYS A 149 -28.16 -4.28 -12.59
N GLY A 150 -27.84 -3.29 -13.42
CA GLY A 150 -28.53 -2.01 -13.46
C GLY A 150 -29.84 -1.97 -14.27
N LYS A 151 -30.16 -2.99 -15.06
CA LYS A 151 -31.31 -2.98 -15.97
C LYS A 151 -32.55 -3.75 -15.50
N LYS A 152 -32.50 -4.46 -14.36
CA LYS A 152 -33.66 -5.27 -13.89
C LYS A 152 -34.51 -4.62 -12.79
N GLY A 153 -34.23 -3.37 -12.37
CA GLY A 153 -34.93 -2.72 -11.25
C GLY A 153 -36.04 -1.73 -11.59
N LYS A 154 -36.39 -1.51 -12.87
CA LYS A 154 -37.37 -0.47 -13.26
C LYS A 154 -38.59 -0.94 -14.06
N LYS A 155 -39.07 -2.17 -13.83
CA LYS A 155 -40.28 -2.63 -14.52
C LYS A 155 -41.21 -3.43 -13.62
N LYS A 156 -41.59 -2.89 -12.46
CA LYS A 156 -42.72 -3.37 -11.66
C LYS A 156 -43.23 -2.29 -10.73
N GLU A 157 -43.77 -1.20 -11.29
CA GLU A 157 -44.68 -0.34 -10.52
C GLU A 157 -45.50 0.53 -11.46
N LYS A 158 -46.44 -0.09 -12.14
CA LYS A 158 -47.62 0.57 -12.73
C LYS A 158 -48.64 -0.52 -13.10
N GLN A 159 -49.36 -0.97 -12.06
CA GLN A 159 -50.74 -1.52 -12.20
C GLN A 159 -51.26 -1.80 -10.80
N LYS A 160 -51.90 -0.80 -10.22
CA LYS A 160 -53.16 -0.86 -9.52
C LYS A 160 -53.61 0.56 -9.18
#